data_101068a47ba6c3d145c91cf396c36d72
#
_entry.id   101068a47ba6c3d145c91cf396c36d72
#
_cell.length_a   1.000
_cell.length_b   1.000
_cell.length_c   1.000
_cell.angle_alpha   90.00
_cell.angle_beta   90.00
_cell.angle_gamma   90.00
#
_symmetry.space_group_name_H-M   'P 1'
#
loop_
_entity.id
_entity.type
_entity.pdbx_description
1 polymer ?
#
loop_
_entity_poly.entity_id
_entity_poly.type
_entity_poly.pdbx_seq_one_letter_code
_entity_poly.pdbx_strand_id
1 'polypeptide(L)'
;MPIFLQAALNGDRVHPAAPRTPAAIAEAARAAVDAGAHSVHVHAFDHAGRETLDGGVCAGVLRAIRGLCPHTPISLTTSATIVRDPRERAGLVAAWEELPDLVSANQGEPGIVELCEALLSRGVGIEAGLLTADDARAFVASGLGDRCRRVLIEPLDTDPAIAVEHAAQMEAIVTSAGITLEQVHHGYGMACWAVNRRALERGHGIRTGFEDITLLPDGGEARDNAELVAAAVRLIHAR
;
A
#
# COMPACT_ATOMS: atom_id res chain seq x y z
N MET A 1 3.10 20.98 4.52
CA MET A 1 4.02 19.82 4.60
C MET A 1 4.20 19.25 3.20
N PRO A 2 5.32 18.62 2.86
CA PRO A 2 5.44 17.93 1.57
C PRO A 2 4.38 16.83 1.48
N ILE A 3 3.87 16.60 0.27
CA ILE A 3 2.90 15.52 0.00
C ILE A 3 3.62 14.18 0.11
N PHE A 4 3.03 13.24 0.85
CA PHE A 4 3.58 11.89 0.95
C PHE A 4 3.28 11.10 -0.33
N LEU A 5 4.30 10.37 -0.82
CA LEU A 5 4.21 9.50 -2.00
C LEU A 5 4.74 8.11 -1.65
N GLN A 6 3.91 7.08 -1.80
CA GLN A 6 4.27 5.67 -1.65
C GLN A 6 4.38 5.00 -3.02
N ALA A 7 5.40 4.16 -3.21
CA ALA A 7 5.52 3.31 -4.40
C ALA A 7 5.06 1.89 -4.10
N ALA A 8 4.01 1.40 -4.77
CA ALA A 8 3.49 0.04 -4.67
C ALA A 8 4.07 -0.82 -5.81
N LEU A 9 5.13 -1.58 -5.49
CA LEU A 9 6.07 -2.07 -6.51
C LEU A 9 5.56 -3.24 -7.34
N ASN A 10 4.67 -4.10 -6.81
CA ASN A 10 4.32 -5.36 -7.48
C ASN A 10 2.86 -5.79 -7.29
N GLY A 11 2.46 -6.33 -6.13
CA GLY A 11 1.14 -6.91 -5.92
C GLY A 11 0.92 -8.20 -6.73
N ASP A 12 -0.32 -8.63 -6.88
CA ASP A 12 -0.71 -9.84 -7.62
C ASP A 12 -0.70 -9.65 -9.15
N ARG A 13 -0.52 -8.41 -9.62
CA ARG A 13 -0.60 -8.06 -11.05
C ARG A 13 0.44 -8.82 -11.88
N VAL A 14 -0.03 -9.50 -12.92
CA VAL A 14 0.82 -10.18 -13.89
C VAL A 14 1.29 -9.16 -14.93
N HIS A 15 2.48 -8.59 -14.69
CA HIS A 15 3.15 -7.69 -15.63
C HIS A 15 4.64 -8.08 -15.73
N PRO A 16 5.24 -8.10 -16.94
CA PRO A 16 6.63 -8.54 -17.11
C PRO A 16 7.66 -7.73 -16.31
N ALA A 17 7.39 -6.44 -16.09
CA ALA A 17 8.26 -5.54 -15.35
C ALA A 17 7.92 -5.47 -13.83
N ALA A 18 6.87 -6.15 -13.35
CA ALA A 18 6.57 -6.22 -11.92
C ALA A 18 7.60 -7.12 -11.22
N PRO A 19 8.37 -6.60 -10.24
CA PRO A 19 9.46 -7.35 -9.64
C PRO A 19 8.93 -8.45 -8.70
N ARG A 20 9.49 -9.68 -8.78
CA ARG A 20 9.04 -10.82 -7.98
C ARG A 20 10.14 -11.49 -7.16
N THR A 21 11.42 -11.28 -7.50
CA THR A 21 12.54 -11.80 -6.70
C THR A 21 13.01 -10.75 -5.70
N PRO A 22 13.57 -11.14 -4.53
CA PRO A 22 14.10 -10.17 -3.56
C PRO A 22 15.06 -9.16 -4.17
N ALA A 23 15.96 -9.58 -5.07
CA ALA A 23 16.89 -8.69 -5.74
C ALA A 23 16.17 -7.70 -6.68
N ALA A 24 15.24 -8.18 -7.53
CA ALA A 24 14.49 -7.32 -8.44
C ALA A 24 13.57 -6.33 -7.67
N ILE A 25 12.96 -6.78 -6.54
CA ILE A 25 12.16 -5.90 -5.67
C ILE A 25 13.04 -4.81 -5.06
N ALA A 26 14.24 -5.14 -4.60
CA ALA A 26 15.17 -4.18 -4.02
C ALA A 26 15.67 -3.15 -5.05
N GLU A 27 15.97 -3.58 -6.28
CA GLU A 27 16.35 -2.68 -7.37
C GLU A 27 15.21 -1.74 -7.76
N ALA A 28 13.97 -2.26 -7.86
CA ALA A 28 12.79 -1.46 -8.13
C ALA A 28 12.50 -0.46 -6.99
N ALA A 29 12.68 -0.89 -5.73
CA ALA A 29 12.57 -0.01 -4.56
C ALA A 29 13.57 1.15 -4.65
N ARG A 30 14.85 0.87 -4.93
CA ARG A 30 15.89 1.88 -5.08
C ARG A 30 15.55 2.86 -6.20
N ALA A 31 15.16 2.37 -7.37
CA ALA A 31 14.79 3.23 -8.49
C ALA A 31 13.56 4.11 -8.17
N ALA A 32 12.56 3.58 -7.47
CA ALA A 32 11.39 4.33 -7.04
C ALA A 32 11.74 5.42 -6.00
N VAL A 33 12.62 5.11 -5.05
CA VAL A 33 13.12 6.09 -4.06
C VAL A 33 13.93 7.18 -4.74
N ASP A 34 14.82 6.84 -5.64
CA ASP A 34 15.62 7.81 -6.41
C ASP A 34 14.73 8.70 -7.29
N ALA A 35 13.54 8.21 -7.72
CA ALA A 35 12.53 8.97 -8.45
C ALA A 35 11.63 9.85 -7.54
N GLY A 36 11.72 9.71 -6.21
CA GLY A 36 11.03 10.58 -5.25
C GLY A 36 10.00 9.90 -4.35
N ALA A 37 9.90 8.57 -4.30
CA ALA A 37 9.06 7.89 -3.34
C ALA A 37 9.61 8.02 -1.90
N HIS A 38 8.71 8.24 -0.94
CA HIS A 38 9.04 8.36 0.49
C HIS A 38 9.01 7.03 1.22
N SER A 39 8.27 6.05 0.71
CA SER A 39 8.21 4.67 1.19
C SER A 39 7.88 3.72 0.04
N VAL A 40 8.09 2.44 0.27
CA VAL A 40 7.71 1.40 -0.69
C VAL A 40 6.73 0.41 -0.05
N HIS A 41 5.74 -0.03 -0.84
CA HIS A 41 4.85 -1.13 -0.51
C HIS A 41 5.19 -2.32 -1.40
N VAL A 42 5.26 -3.53 -0.80
CA VAL A 42 5.71 -4.74 -1.49
C VAL A 42 4.93 -5.97 -1.08
N HIS A 43 4.85 -6.91 -1.99
CA HIS A 43 4.43 -8.29 -1.78
C HIS A 43 5.64 -9.22 -1.93
N ALA A 44 5.72 -10.25 -1.09
CA ALA A 44 6.74 -11.27 -1.16
C ALA A 44 6.25 -12.46 -2.00
N PHE A 45 7.15 -13.09 -2.77
CA PHE A 45 6.83 -14.21 -3.65
C PHE A 45 7.71 -15.41 -3.34
N ASP A 46 7.09 -16.60 -3.30
CA ASP A 46 7.79 -17.87 -3.16
C ASP A 46 8.56 -18.24 -4.46
N HIS A 47 9.32 -19.34 -4.40
CA HIS A 47 10.08 -19.83 -5.56
C HIS A 47 9.20 -20.27 -6.75
N ALA A 48 7.90 -20.49 -6.54
CA ALA A 48 6.93 -20.77 -7.58
C ALA A 48 6.27 -19.50 -8.15
N GLY A 49 6.67 -18.31 -7.68
CA GLY A 49 6.13 -17.02 -8.10
C GLY A 49 4.74 -16.72 -7.53
N ARG A 50 4.34 -17.37 -6.44
CA ARG A 50 3.08 -17.10 -5.74
C ARG A 50 3.34 -16.18 -4.56
N GLU A 51 2.42 -15.28 -4.30
CA GLU A 51 2.46 -14.43 -3.11
C GLU A 51 2.47 -15.28 -1.83
N THR A 52 3.21 -14.82 -0.82
CA THR A 52 3.35 -15.55 0.43
C THR A 52 3.58 -14.65 1.63
N LEU A 53 3.12 -15.09 2.80
CA LEU A 53 3.43 -14.51 4.11
C LEU A 53 4.46 -15.34 4.89
N ASP A 54 5.16 -16.26 4.23
CA ASP A 54 6.26 -17.04 4.85
C ASP A 54 7.34 -16.11 5.40
N GLY A 55 7.69 -16.28 6.67
CA GLY A 55 8.61 -15.38 7.37
C GLY A 55 10.01 -15.35 6.77
N GLY A 56 10.52 -16.48 6.27
CA GLY A 56 11.84 -16.55 5.65
C GLY A 56 11.91 -15.83 4.31
N VAL A 57 10.84 -15.96 3.50
CA VAL A 57 10.71 -15.27 2.22
C VAL A 57 10.54 -13.77 2.44
N CYS A 58 9.63 -13.36 3.33
CA CYS A 58 9.44 -11.95 3.71
C CYS A 58 10.74 -11.32 4.21
N ALA A 59 11.47 -11.99 5.11
CA ALA A 59 12.77 -11.54 5.61
C ALA A 59 13.80 -11.36 4.50
N GLY A 60 13.82 -12.25 3.49
CA GLY A 60 14.68 -12.12 2.33
C GLY A 60 14.43 -10.84 1.54
N VAL A 61 13.16 -10.50 1.31
CA VAL A 61 12.75 -9.26 0.64
C VAL A 61 13.14 -8.03 1.46
N LEU A 62 12.81 -8.02 2.76
CA LEU A 62 13.11 -6.90 3.66
C LEU A 62 14.62 -6.60 3.72
N ARG A 63 15.45 -7.64 3.89
CA ARG A 63 16.92 -7.48 3.91
C ARG A 63 17.47 -7.00 2.58
N ALA A 64 16.95 -7.48 1.45
CA ALA A 64 17.39 -7.04 0.13
C ALA A 64 17.09 -5.54 -0.08
N ILE A 65 15.88 -5.09 0.26
CA ILE A 65 15.52 -3.66 0.16
C ILE A 65 16.37 -2.82 1.10
N ARG A 66 16.52 -3.21 2.37
CA ARG A 66 17.34 -2.47 3.36
C ARG A 66 18.80 -2.37 2.95
N GLY A 67 19.32 -3.37 2.24
CA GLY A 67 20.67 -3.33 1.68
C GLY A 67 20.90 -2.20 0.66
N LEU A 68 19.88 -1.84 -0.11
CA LEU A 68 19.96 -0.76 -1.12
C LEU A 68 19.34 0.56 -0.64
N CYS A 69 18.33 0.50 0.24
CA CYS A 69 17.55 1.64 0.71
C CYS A 69 17.43 1.63 2.25
N PRO A 70 18.54 1.81 3.01
CA PRO A 70 18.58 1.57 4.46
C PRO A 70 17.68 2.49 5.29
N HIS A 71 17.24 3.62 4.73
CA HIS A 71 16.43 4.63 5.43
C HIS A 71 14.99 4.74 4.91
N THR A 72 14.62 3.89 3.94
CA THR A 72 13.29 3.93 3.34
C THR A 72 12.34 3.03 4.11
N PRO A 73 11.22 3.54 4.65
CA PRO A 73 10.21 2.70 5.29
C PRO A 73 9.63 1.68 4.30
N ILE A 74 9.53 0.43 4.74
CA ILE A 74 9.00 -0.69 3.96
C ILE A 74 7.65 -1.10 4.53
N SER A 75 6.62 -1.06 3.70
CA SER A 75 5.30 -1.62 3.97
C SER A 75 5.19 -2.99 3.30
N LEU A 76 4.79 -4.01 4.08
CA LEU A 76 4.56 -5.36 3.57
C LEU A 76 3.06 -5.67 3.59
N THR A 77 2.55 -6.33 2.56
CA THR A 77 1.15 -6.77 2.53
C THR A 77 0.84 -7.81 3.61
N THR A 78 -0.40 -7.80 4.13
CA THR A 78 -0.97 -8.87 4.96
C THR A 78 -2.31 -9.37 4.42
N SER A 79 -2.58 -9.15 3.13
CA SER A 79 -3.87 -9.39 2.49
C SER A 79 -4.41 -10.81 2.68
N ALA A 80 -5.70 -10.91 2.95
CA ALA A 80 -6.43 -12.17 3.02
C ALA A 80 -6.55 -12.88 1.66
N THR A 81 -6.21 -12.22 0.55
CA THR A 81 -6.12 -12.88 -0.75
C THR A 81 -4.97 -13.88 -0.80
N ILE A 82 -3.90 -13.65 -0.02
CA ILE A 82 -2.73 -14.52 0.08
C ILE A 82 -3.03 -15.73 0.99
N VAL A 83 -3.62 -15.47 2.17
CA VAL A 83 -4.01 -16.50 3.14
C VAL A 83 -5.39 -16.17 3.69
N ARG A 84 -6.41 -16.92 3.23
CA ARG A 84 -7.82 -16.65 3.52
C ARG A 84 -8.22 -16.96 4.96
N ASP A 85 -7.67 -18.03 5.54
CA ASP A 85 -7.96 -18.36 6.93
C ASP A 85 -7.31 -17.35 7.86
N PRO A 86 -8.07 -16.62 8.70
CA PRO A 86 -7.52 -15.56 9.54
C PRO A 86 -6.59 -16.09 10.63
N ARG A 87 -6.76 -17.33 11.10
CA ARG A 87 -5.90 -17.93 12.13
C ARG A 87 -4.55 -18.36 11.52
N GLU A 88 -4.60 -18.97 10.33
CA GLU A 88 -3.39 -19.33 9.59
C GLU A 88 -2.59 -18.07 9.25
N ARG A 89 -3.27 -17.03 8.72
CA ARG A 89 -2.65 -15.73 8.42
C ARG A 89 -1.99 -15.12 9.65
N ALA A 90 -2.71 -15.04 10.77
CA ALA A 90 -2.16 -14.52 12.02
C ALA A 90 -0.97 -15.35 12.52
N GLY A 91 -1.01 -16.67 12.39
CA GLY A 91 0.09 -17.57 12.75
C GLY A 91 1.36 -17.33 11.92
N LEU A 92 1.22 -17.17 10.60
CA LEU A 92 2.33 -16.85 9.69
C LEU A 92 2.96 -15.50 10.03
N VAL A 93 2.13 -14.48 10.23
CA VAL A 93 2.61 -13.13 10.59
C VAL A 93 3.25 -13.08 11.97
N ALA A 94 2.71 -13.82 12.93
CA ALA A 94 3.31 -13.93 14.26
C ALA A 94 4.70 -14.58 14.24
N ALA A 95 4.96 -15.47 13.28
CA ALA A 95 6.24 -16.17 13.10
C ALA A 95 7.32 -15.30 12.41
N TRP A 96 7.03 -14.09 11.95
CA TRP A 96 8.03 -13.21 11.37
C TRP A 96 9.09 -12.82 12.40
N GLU A 97 10.35 -13.09 12.10
CA GLU A 97 11.51 -12.67 12.92
C GLU A 97 12.03 -11.30 12.46
N GLU A 98 12.20 -11.14 11.15
CA GLU A 98 12.52 -9.85 10.52
C GLU A 98 11.21 -9.09 10.27
N LEU A 99 11.03 -7.94 10.91
CA LEU A 99 9.80 -7.16 10.82
C LEU A 99 9.92 -6.05 9.79
N PRO A 100 8.85 -5.78 9.01
CA PRO A 100 8.77 -4.55 8.22
C PRO A 100 8.56 -3.33 9.13
N ASP A 101 8.74 -2.13 8.59
CA ASP A 101 8.43 -0.90 9.31
C ASP A 101 6.91 -0.70 9.42
N LEU A 102 6.20 -1.10 8.36
CA LEU A 102 4.75 -0.96 8.21
C LEU A 102 4.15 -2.22 7.59
N VAL A 103 2.86 -2.42 7.79
CA VAL A 103 2.05 -3.35 7.00
C VAL A 103 0.80 -2.65 6.49
N SER A 104 0.34 -3.00 5.27
CA SER A 104 -1.03 -2.73 4.88
C SER A 104 -1.97 -3.77 5.46
N ALA A 105 -3.10 -3.33 6.01
CA ALA A 105 -4.08 -4.17 6.67
C ALA A 105 -5.49 -3.72 6.29
N ASN A 106 -6.16 -4.50 5.41
CA ASN A 106 -7.48 -4.16 4.90
C ASN A 106 -8.55 -4.38 5.98
N GLN A 107 -9.24 -3.32 6.36
CA GLN A 107 -10.08 -3.28 7.56
C GLN A 107 -11.39 -4.06 7.45
N GLY A 108 -11.79 -4.47 6.24
CA GLY A 108 -12.92 -5.38 6.01
C GLY A 108 -12.58 -6.86 6.14
N GLU A 109 -11.32 -7.23 6.31
CA GLU A 109 -10.90 -8.62 6.34
C GLU A 109 -11.18 -9.31 7.67
N PRO A 110 -11.59 -10.60 7.69
CA PRO A 110 -11.77 -11.35 8.92
C PRO A 110 -10.49 -11.42 9.77
N GLY A 111 -10.60 -11.19 11.09
CA GLY A 111 -9.49 -11.27 12.04
C GLY A 111 -8.48 -10.14 11.93
N ILE A 112 -8.82 -9.04 11.23
CA ILE A 112 -7.87 -7.97 10.98
C ILE A 112 -7.53 -7.17 12.24
N VAL A 113 -8.46 -7.00 13.15
CA VAL A 113 -8.23 -6.24 14.39
C VAL A 113 -7.19 -6.94 15.24
N GLU A 114 -7.34 -8.24 15.47
CA GLU A 114 -6.41 -9.06 16.24
C GLU A 114 -5.02 -9.09 15.58
N LEU A 115 -4.96 -9.17 14.26
CA LEU A 115 -3.70 -9.13 13.50
C LEU A 115 -3.02 -7.76 13.67
N CYS A 116 -3.75 -6.66 13.55
CA CYS A 116 -3.23 -5.32 13.78
C CYS A 116 -2.70 -5.14 15.21
N GLU A 117 -3.45 -5.60 16.22
CA GLU A 117 -3.02 -5.51 17.61
C GLU A 117 -1.74 -6.30 17.88
N ALA A 118 -1.64 -7.51 17.34
CA ALA A 118 -0.43 -8.33 17.45
C ALA A 118 0.79 -7.63 16.81
N LEU A 119 0.64 -7.02 15.63
CA LEU A 119 1.72 -6.30 14.96
C LEU A 119 2.10 -5.00 15.68
N LEU A 120 1.12 -4.23 16.14
CA LEU A 120 1.34 -3.01 16.94
C LEU A 120 2.11 -3.32 18.23
N SER A 121 1.81 -4.44 18.89
CA SER A 121 2.54 -4.87 20.10
C SER A 121 4.01 -5.19 19.83
N ARG A 122 4.37 -5.46 18.58
CA ARG A 122 5.74 -5.74 18.12
C ARG A 122 6.42 -4.51 17.50
N GLY A 123 5.78 -3.33 17.55
CA GLY A 123 6.33 -2.07 17.02
C GLY A 123 6.18 -1.89 15.51
N VAL A 124 5.38 -2.71 14.83
CA VAL A 124 5.07 -2.55 13.41
C VAL A 124 3.92 -1.55 13.23
N GLY A 125 4.11 -0.54 12.41
CA GLY A 125 3.07 0.43 12.10
C GLY A 125 2.01 -0.15 11.17
N ILE A 126 0.75 0.29 11.33
CA ILE A 126 -0.37 -0.16 10.51
C ILE A 126 -0.77 0.93 9.51
N GLU A 127 -0.83 0.58 8.25
CA GLU A 127 -1.52 1.31 7.20
C GLU A 127 -2.92 0.69 7.03
N ALA A 128 -3.94 1.36 7.56
CA ALA A 128 -5.31 0.86 7.55
C ALA A 128 -5.92 0.99 6.15
N GLY A 129 -6.02 -0.12 5.42
CA GLY A 129 -6.58 -0.19 4.07
C GLY A 129 -8.11 -0.18 4.09
N LEU A 130 -8.71 0.71 3.33
CA LEU A 130 -10.15 0.87 3.17
C LEU A 130 -10.50 0.71 1.69
N LEU A 131 -11.12 -0.40 1.34
CA LEU A 131 -11.51 -0.73 -0.04
C LEU A 131 -12.96 -0.29 -0.33
N THR A 132 -13.77 -0.19 0.75
CA THR A 132 -15.20 0.14 0.68
C THR A 132 -15.61 1.08 1.82
N ALA A 133 -16.79 1.68 1.71
CA ALA A 133 -17.39 2.44 2.80
C ALA A 133 -17.68 1.59 4.05
N ASP A 134 -17.94 0.29 3.88
CA ASP A 134 -18.13 -0.62 5.00
C ASP A 134 -16.82 -0.90 5.74
N ASP A 135 -15.69 -0.99 5.03
CA ASP A 135 -14.37 -1.09 5.65
C ASP A 135 -14.04 0.18 6.46
N ALA A 136 -14.41 1.36 5.93
CA ALA A 136 -14.24 2.61 6.64
C ALA A 136 -15.06 2.65 7.95
N ARG A 137 -16.31 2.15 7.93
CA ARG A 137 -17.15 2.02 9.13
C ARG A 137 -16.57 0.99 10.11
N ALA A 138 -16.09 -0.15 9.61
CA ALA A 138 -15.43 -1.18 10.42
C ALA A 138 -14.17 -0.63 11.09
N PHE A 139 -13.34 0.12 10.37
CA PHE A 139 -12.16 0.79 10.91
C PHE A 139 -12.51 1.77 12.02
N VAL A 140 -13.50 2.64 11.81
CA VAL A 140 -13.98 3.57 12.84
C VAL A 140 -14.45 2.84 14.08
N ALA A 141 -15.18 1.73 13.92
CA ALA A 141 -15.71 0.94 15.02
C ALA A 141 -14.63 0.09 15.75
N SER A 142 -13.50 -0.19 15.11
CA SER A 142 -12.44 -1.06 15.66
C SER A 142 -11.67 -0.47 16.84
N GLY A 143 -11.67 0.86 17.00
CA GLY A 143 -10.84 1.55 17.98
C GLY A 143 -9.34 1.61 17.62
N LEU A 144 -8.97 1.26 16.39
CA LEU A 144 -7.57 1.31 15.92
C LEU A 144 -7.15 2.71 15.44
N GLY A 145 -8.10 3.66 15.27
CA GLY A 145 -7.87 4.95 14.62
C GLY A 145 -6.68 5.73 15.18
N ASP A 146 -6.50 5.79 16.50
CA ASP A 146 -5.39 6.54 17.13
C ASP A 146 -4.08 5.74 17.21
N ARG A 147 -4.08 4.49 16.79
CA ARG A 147 -2.96 3.56 16.91
C ARG A 147 -2.29 3.24 15.57
N CYS A 148 -2.99 3.45 14.46
CA CYS A 148 -2.46 3.24 13.13
C CYS A 148 -1.50 4.37 12.71
N ARG A 149 -0.63 4.08 11.75
CA ARG A 149 0.30 5.06 11.20
C ARG A 149 -0.42 6.00 10.23
N ARG A 150 -1.32 5.46 9.40
CA ARG A 150 -2.10 6.20 8.40
C ARG A 150 -3.30 5.38 7.91
N VAL A 151 -4.15 6.03 7.14
CA VAL A 151 -5.24 5.39 6.41
C VAL A 151 -4.89 5.34 4.92
N LEU A 152 -5.10 4.19 4.29
CA LEU A 152 -5.07 4.03 2.83
C LEU A 152 -6.52 4.01 2.32
N ILE A 153 -6.88 4.91 1.44
CA ILE A 153 -8.18 4.95 0.77
C ILE A 153 -8.00 4.40 -0.64
N GLU A 154 -8.55 3.21 -0.88
CA GLU A 154 -8.25 2.37 -2.03
C GLU A 154 -9.54 1.84 -2.69
N PRO A 155 -10.35 2.66 -3.38
CA PRO A 155 -11.47 2.14 -4.15
C PRO A 155 -10.97 1.23 -5.29
N LEU A 156 -11.55 0.04 -5.41
CA LEU A 156 -11.16 -0.95 -6.42
C LEU A 156 -11.93 -0.78 -7.74
N ASP A 157 -12.77 0.25 -7.85
CA ASP A 157 -13.50 0.56 -9.07
C ASP A 157 -12.53 0.97 -10.20
N THR A 158 -12.77 0.43 -11.38
CA THR A 158 -11.97 0.78 -12.57
C THR A 158 -12.53 2.00 -13.31
N ASP A 159 -13.80 2.38 -13.05
CA ASP A 159 -14.38 3.64 -13.54
C ASP A 159 -13.86 4.80 -12.69
N PRO A 160 -13.17 5.79 -13.30
CA PRO A 160 -12.58 6.89 -12.56
C PRO A 160 -13.58 7.75 -11.78
N ALA A 161 -14.80 7.95 -12.30
CA ALA A 161 -15.80 8.77 -11.63
C ALA A 161 -16.35 8.08 -10.39
N ILE A 162 -16.65 6.78 -10.51
CA ILE A 162 -17.13 5.94 -9.40
C ILE A 162 -16.04 5.83 -8.30
N ALA A 163 -14.79 5.57 -8.69
CA ALA A 163 -13.68 5.47 -7.77
C ALA A 163 -13.46 6.78 -6.96
N VAL A 164 -13.56 7.92 -7.63
CA VAL A 164 -13.45 9.24 -6.99
C VAL A 164 -14.59 9.46 -5.99
N GLU A 165 -15.82 9.06 -6.34
CA GLU A 165 -16.98 9.14 -5.44
C GLU A 165 -16.80 8.25 -4.20
N HIS A 166 -16.40 6.98 -4.39
CA HIS A 166 -16.16 6.05 -3.29
C HIS A 166 -14.99 6.50 -2.40
N ALA A 167 -13.91 7.03 -2.98
CA ALA A 167 -12.82 7.62 -2.20
C ALA A 167 -13.32 8.80 -1.33
N ALA A 168 -14.18 9.67 -1.89
CA ALA A 168 -14.79 10.77 -1.14
C ALA A 168 -15.67 10.28 0.01
N GLN A 169 -16.44 9.21 -0.22
CA GLN A 169 -17.30 8.60 0.79
C GLN A 169 -16.48 8.03 1.96
N MET A 170 -15.43 7.27 1.67
CA MET A 170 -14.55 6.70 2.69
C MET A 170 -13.83 7.79 3.49
N GLU A 171 -13.28 8.81 2.82
CA GLU A 171 -12.67 9.98 3.47
C GLU A 171 -13.65 10.67 4.43
N ALA A 172 -14.90 10.88 3.99
CA ALA A 172 -15.92 11.54 4.81
C ALA A 172 -16.25 10.73 6.07
N ILE A 173 -16.34 9.40 5.98
CA ILE A 173 -16.58 8.52 7.13
C ILE A 173 -15.46 8.65 8.16
N VAL A 174 -14.21 8.54 7.72
CA VAL A 174 -13.02 8.63 8.59
C VAL A 174 -12.93 10.01 9.25
N THR A 175 -13.10 11.08 8.46
CA THR A 175 -12.99 12.46 8.95
C THR A 175 -14.12 12.81 9.92
N SER A 176 -15.37 12.39 9.61
CA SER A 176 -16.53 12.64 10.48
C SER A 176 -16.44 11.92 11.83
N ALA A 177 -15.67 10.82 11.89
CA ALA A 177 -15.37 10.13 13.15
C ALA A 177 -14.27 10.80 13.98
N GLY A 178 -13.71 11.93 13.52
CA GLY A 178 -12.64 12.66 14.20
C GLY A 178 -11.25 12.04 14.07
N ILE A 179 -11.05 11.05 13.18
CA ILE A 179 -9.74 10.44 12.93
C ILE A 179 -8.91 11.42 12.09
N THR A 180 -7.76 11.83 12.64
CA THR A 180 -6.87 12.85 12.07
C THR A 180 -5.58 12.26 11.49
N LEU A 181 -5.53 10.95 11.29
CA LEU A 181 -4.38 10.28 10.68
C LEU A 181 -4.07 10.83 9.28
N GLU A 182 -2.80 10.77 8.90
CA GLU A 182 -2.40 10.98 7.51
C GLU A 182 -3.18 10.03 6.60
N GLN A 183 -3.74 10.57 5.51
CA GLN A 183 -4.44 9.76 4.51
C GLN A 183 -3.59 9.71 3.24
N VAL A 184 -3.53 8.51 2.65
CA VAL A 184 -2.92 8.25 1.35
C VAL A 184 -3.98 7.63 0.47
N HIS A 185 -4.30 8.27 -0.65
CA HIS A 185 -5.31 7.76 -1.56
C HIS A 185 -4.65 7.20 -2.82
N HIS A 186 -5.21 6.12 -3.32
CA HIS A 186 -4.88 5.55 -4.62
C HIS A 186 -6.08 4.80 -5.17
N GLY A 187 -6.18 4.73 -6.48
CA GLY A 187 -7.19 3.94 -7.15
C GLY A 187 -6.56 2.72 -7.79
N TYR A 188 -7.37 1.90 -8.43
CA TYR A 188 -6.96 0.70 -9.14
C TYR A 188 -7.16 0.86 -10.65
N GLY A 189 -6.17 0.41 -11.45
CA GLY A 189 -6.24 0.46 -12.92
C GLY A 189 -6.45 1.89 -13.43
N MET A 190 -7.41 2.07 -14.33
CA MET A 190 -7.68 3.37 -14.98
C MET A 190 -8.08 4.48 -14.01
N ALA A 191 -8.58 4.13 -12.83
CA ALA A 191 -8.99 5.10 -11.82
C ALA A 191 -7.82 5.67 -10.99
N CYS A 192 -6.63 5.05 -11.00
CA CYS A 192 -5.51 5.41 -10.13
C CYS A 192 -5.19 6.91 -10.20
N TRP A 193 -4.97 7.46 -11.39
CA TRP A 193 -4.62 8.87 -11.54
C TRP A 193 -5.76 9.84 -11.20
N ALA A 194 -7.01 9.43 -11.37
CA ALA A 194 -8.16 10.27 -11.00
C ALA A 194 -8.27 10.39 -9.48
N VAL A 195 -8.13 9.28 -8.75
CA VAL A 195 -8.13 9.25 -7.29
C VAL A 195 -6.92 10.02 -6.75
N ASN A 196 -5.73 9.85 -7.35
CA ASN A 196 -4.53 10.59 -6.97
C ASN A 196 -4.70 12.12 -7.14
N ARG A 197 -5.28 12.60 -8.25
CA ARG A 197 -5.57 14.04 -8.45
C ARG A 197 -6.50 14.57 -7.37
N ARG A 198 -7.59 13.86 -7.10
CA ARG A 198 -8.51 14.23 -6.02
C ARG A 198 -7.80 14.28 -4.66
N ALA A 199 -6.97 13.30 -4.34
CA ALA A 199 -6.20 13.28 -3.10
C ALA A 199 -5.33 14.53 -2.95
N LEU A 200 -4.63 14.91 -4.03
CA LEU A 200 -3.79 16.10 -4.07
C LEU A 200 -4.59 17.39 -3.87
N GLU A 201 -5.77 17.52 -4.49
CA GLU A 201 -6.68 18.65 -4.29
C GLU A 201 -7.14 18.79 -2.83
N ARG A 202 -7.23 17.65 -2.15
CA ARG A 202 -7.61 17.58 -0.72
C ARG A 202 -6.43 17.72 0.25
N GLY A 203 -5.19 17.76 -0.28
CA GLY A 203 -3.96 17.85 0.53
C GLY A 203 -3.48 16.52 1.11
N HIS A 204 -3.99 15.39 0.62
CA HIS A 204 -3.59 14.05 1.04
C HIS A 204 -2.37 13.52 0.30
N GLY A 205 -1.73 12.48 0.85
CA GLY A 205 -0.73 11.68 0.18
C GLY A 205 -1.31 10.84 -0.95
N ILE A 206 -0.46 10.32 -1.80
CA ILE A 206 -0.83 9.45 -2.92
C ILE A 206 0.05 8.21 -2.99
N ARG A 207 -0.46 7.16 -3.65
CA ARG A 207 0.28 5.93 -3.96
C ARG A 207 0.17 5.64 -5.45
N THR A 208 1.23 5.08 -6.03
CA THR A 208 1.25 4.55 -7.40
C THR A 208 2.32 3.49 -7.55
N GLY A 209 2.20 2.66 -8.56
CA GLY A 209 3.15 1.60 -8.91
C GLY A 209 2.48 0.47 -9.65
N PHE A 210 3.24 -0.56 -10.00
CA PHE A 210 2.73 -1.68 -10.80
C PHE A 210 1.64 -2.51 -10.11
N GLU A 211 1.51 -2.42 -8.81
CA GLU A 211 0.35 -2.97 -8.11
C GLU A 211 -0.93 -2.25 -8.50
N ASP A 212 -0.89 -0.92 -8.59
CA ASP A 212 -2.07 -0.09 -8.79
C ASP A 212 -2.37 0.15 -10.27
N ILE A 213 -1.36 0.47 -11.08
CA ILE A 213 -1.50 0.84 -12.49
C ILE A 213 -0.22 0.55 -13.29
N THR A 214 -0.39 0.28 -14.59
CA THR A 214 0.72 0.11 -15.54
C THR A 214 0.83 1.26 -16.55
N LEU A 215 -0.14 2.17 -16.55
CA LEU A 215 -0.21 3.29 -17.49
C LEU A 215 0.16 4.62 -16.84
N LEU A 216 0.87 5.45 -17.58
CA LEU A 216 1.15 6.84 -17.23
C LEU A 216 -0.12 7.72 -17.34
N PRO A 217 -0.12 8.96 -16.78
CA PRO A 217 -1.27 9.86 -16.86
C PRO A 217 -1.72 10.24 -18.29
N ASP A 218 -0.85 10.10 -19.27
CA ASP A 218 -1.14 10.34 -20.70
C ASP A 218 -1.65 9.10 -21.44
N GLY A 219 -1.73 7.96 -20.75
CA GLY A 219 -2.17 6.67 -21.28
C GLY A 219 -1.07 5.82 -21.90
N GLY A 220 0.19 6.27 -21.92
CA GLY A 220 1.34 5.46 -22.33
C GLY A 220 1.66 4.39 -21.31
N GLU A 221 2.21 3.24 -21.74
CA GLU A 221 2.69 2.19 -20.84
C GLU A 221 3.94 2.66 -20.09
N ALA A 222 3.96 2.46 -18.78
CA ALA A 222 5.13 2.72 -17.97
C ALA A 222 6.14 1.57 -18.10
N ARG A 223 7.42 1.91 -18.25
CA ARG A 223 8.51 0.93 -18.37
C ARG A 223 8.83 0.25 -17.03
N ASP A 224 8.68 0.99 -15.94
CA ASP A 224 9.02 0.56 -14.59
C ASP A 224 8.29 1.40 -13.51
N ASN A 225 8.43 1.01 -12.25
CA ASN A 225 7.87 1.75 -11.12
C ASN A 225 8.45 3.17 -10.97
N ALA A 226 9.72 3.37 -11.32
CA ALA A 226 10.35 4.69 -11.21
C ALA A 226 9.71 5.70 -12.16
N GLU A 227 9.28 5.29 -13.35
CA GLU A 227 8.58 6.16 -14.30
C GLU A 227 7.19 6.56 -13.78
N LEU A 228 6.44 5.64 -13.15
CA LEU A 228 5.17 5.94 -12.47
C LEU A 228 5.38 6.91 -11.30
N VAL A 229 6.39 6.68 -10.47
CA VAL A 229 6.74 7.58 -9.37
C VAL A 229 7.13 8.96 -9.89
N ALA A 230 7.96 9.04 -10.92
CA ALA A 230 8.33 10.32 -11.53
C ALA A 230 7.11 11.07 -12.11
N ALA A 231 6.12 10.34 -12.67
CA ALA A 231 4.86 10.94 -13.11
C ALA A 231 4.04 11.48 -11.92
N ALA A 232 3.98 10.75 -10.81
CA ALA A 232 3.33 11.21 -9.58
C ALA A 232 4.02 12.45 -8.98
N VAL A 233 5.35 12.50 -8.98
CA VAL A 233 6.12 13.68 -8.55
C VAL A 233 5.80 14.90 -9.41
N ARG A 234 5.72 14.74 -10.74
CA ARG A 234 5.28 15.83 -11.63
C ARG A 234 3.86 16.30 -11.31
N LEU A 235 2.94 15.35 -11.01
CA LEU A 235 1.58 15.68 -10.63
C LEU A 235 1.51 16.46 -9.31
N ILE A 236 2.33 16.09 -8.32
CA ILE A 236 2.46 16.80 -7.05
C ILE A 236 2.94 18.24 -7.26
N HIS A 237 3.91 18.47 -8.14
CA HIS A 237 4.48 19.81 -8.39
C HIS A 237 3.63 20.69 -9.30
N ALA A 238 2.67 20.13 -10.03
CA ALA A 238 1.77 20.88 -10.92
C ALA A 238 0.53 21.45 -10.20
N ARG A 239 0.44 21.35 -8.89
CA ARG A 239 -0.68 21.84 -8.06
C ARG A 239 -0.76 23.36 -8.01
#